data_b0ae00bb15940704ef02c56e9cbb4141
#
_entry.id   b0ae00bb15940704ef02c56e9cbb4141
#
_cell.length_a   1.000
_cell.length_b   1.000
_cell.length_c   1.000
_cell.angle_alpha   90.00
_cell.angle_beta   90.00
_cell.angle_gamma   90.00
#
_symmetry.space_group_name_H-M   'P 1'
#
loop_
_entity.id
_entity.type
_entity.pdbx_description
1 polymer ?
#
loop_
_entity_poly.entity_id
_entity_poly.type
_entity_poly.pdbx_seq_one_letter_code
_entity_poly.pdbx_strand_id
1 'polypeptide(L)'
;DLVADIEKLRTHLGIERWQVFGGSWGSTLALAYAETHPERVTELVLRGIFMLRRWELEWFYQDGAHRLFPEAWQPYRDLIPEAERGDFISAYHKRLTSTDEAVRLAAAKAWSVWEGATSTLIPEPAAIGSFEDPHFALSFARIENHYFVNKGFFEADDQLLRDAHKIRHIPGVIVHG
;
A
#
# COMPACT_ATOMS: atom_id res chain seq x y z
N ASP A 1 5.66 -11.94 8.69
CA ASP A 1 6.52 -12.71 7.80
C ASP A 1 7.50 -11.82 7.04
N LEU A 2 7.07 -10.74 6.35
CA LEU A 2 7.98 -9.87 5.58
C LEU A 2 9.13 -9.30 6.42
N VAL A 3 8.88 -8.85 7.64
CA VAL A 3 9.92 -8.34 8.55
C VAL A 3 10.97 -9.42 8.83
N ALA A 4 10.53 -10.67 9.08
CA ALA A 4 11.44 -11.79 9.30
C ALA A 4 12.22 -12.16 8.02
N ASP A 5 11.62 -12.02 6.85
CA ASP A 5 12.29 -12.29 5.58
C ASP A 5 13.34 -11.22 5.25
N ILE A 6 13.08 -9.94 5.59
CA ILE A 6 14.08 -8.87 5.52
C ILE A 6 15.29 -9.19 6.40
N GLU A 7 15.10 -9.70 7.62
CA GLU A 7 16.19 -10.12 8.51
C GLU A 7 16.99 -11.32 7.98
N LYS A 8 16.32 -12.29 7.35
CA LYS A 8 17.01 -13.39 6.66
C LYS A 8 17.90 -12.86 5.53
N LEU A 9 17.36 -11.93 4.73
CA LEU A 9 18.10 -11.30 3.63
C LEU A 9 19.31 -10.52 4.17
N ARG A 10 19.12 -9.68 5.18
CA ARG A 10 20.21 -8.93 5.82
C ARG A 10 21.31 -9.86 6.31
N THR A 11 20.94 -10.93 7.00
CA THR A 11 21.89 -11.92 7.53
C THR A 11 22.62 -12.66 6.42
N HIS A 12 21.90 -13.06 5.35
CA HIS A 12 22.49 -13.73 4.19
C HIS A 12 23.53 -12.88 3.49
N LEU A 13 23.30 -11.56 3.41
CA LEU A 13 24.22 -10.60 2.81
C LEU A 13 25.38 -10.20 3.75
N GLY A 14 25.41 -10.66 4.99
CA GLY A 14 26.42 -10.32 5.98
C GLY A 14 26.38 -8.85 6.41
N ILE A 15 25.25 -8.17 6.25
CA ILE A 15 25.08 -6.77 6.60
C ILE A 15 24.71 -6.67 8.09
N GLU A 16 25.48 -5.93 8.87
CA GLU A 16 25.19 -5.73 10.29
C GLU A 16 24.03 -4.75 10.50
N ARG A 17 24.09 -3.60 9.83
CA ARG A 17 23.08 -2.53 9.87
C ARG A 17 22.98 -1.89 8.50
N TRP A 18 21.82 -1.38 8.16
CA TRP A 18 21.57 -0.71 6.88
C TRP A 18 20.65 0.50 6.99
N GLN A 19 20.74 1.37 6.01
CA GLN A 19 19.74 2.39 5.78
C GLN A 19 18.46 1.74 5.22
N VAL A 20 17.30 2.17 5.70
CA VAL A 20 16.01 1.68 5.23
C VAL A 20 15.28 2.80 4.51
N PHE A 21 14.97 2.56 3.24
CA PHE A 21 14.14 3.43 2.41
C PHE A 21 12.80 2.75 2.14
N GLY A 22 11.69 3.48 2.32
CA GLY A 22 10.36 2.99 2.00
C GLY A 22 9.42 4.09 1.51
N GLY A 23 8.69 3.82 0.43
CA GLY A 23 7.66 4.72 -0.10
C GLY A 23 6.28 4.06 -0.08
N SER A 24 5.22 4.83 0.28
CA SER A 24 3.85 4.33 0.35
C SER A 24 3.73 3.09 1.24
N TRP A 25 3.20 1.95 0.76
CA TRP A 25 3.24 0.66 1.47
C TRP A 25 4.65 0.31 1.98
N GLY A 26 5.68 0.66 1.21
CA GLY A 26 7.07 0.47 1.65
C GLY A 26 7.42 1.28 2.90
N SER A 27 6.79 2.41 3.17
CA SER A 27 6.98 3.14 4.42
C SER A 27 6.33 2.42 5.62
N THR A 28 5.18 1.79 5.40
CA THR A 28 4.54 0.91 6.39
C THR A 28 5.47 -0.24 6.78
N LEU A 29 6.04 -0.92 5.78
CA LEU A 29 6.95 -2.04 5.99
C LEU A 29 8.28 -1.59 6.62
N ALA A 30 8.80 -0.43 6.20
CA ALA A 30 10.01 0.17 6.77
C ALA A 30 9.83 0.50 8.27
N LEU A 31 8.70 1.08 8.64
CA LEU A 31 8.35 1.35 10.04
C LEU A 31 8.22 0.05 10.83
N ALA A 32 7.45 -0.92 10.33
CA ALA A 32 7.29 -2.21 11.00
C ALA A 32 8.62 -2.93 11.22
N TYR A 33 9.50 -2.88 10.22
CA TYR A 33 10.84 -3.44 10.33
C TYR A 33 11.69 -2.70 11.37
N ALA A 34 11.75 -1.37 11.28
CA ALA A 34 12.56 -0.56 12.18
C ALA A 34 12.09 -0.65 13.64
N GLU A 35 10.78 -0.69 13.88
CA GLU A 35 10.21 -0.84 15.22
C GLU A 35 10.43 -2.24 15.83
N THR A 36 10.60 -3.24 14.97
CA THR A 36 10.92 -4.62 15.41
C THR A 36 12.42 -4.83 15.60
N HIS A 37 13.26 -4.22 14.76
CA HIS A 37 14.72 -4.37 14.75
C HIS A 37 15.44 -3.00 14.73
N PRO A 38 15.19 -2.13 15.74
CA PRO A 38 15.76 -0.77 15.73
C PRO A 38 17.30 -0.77 15.75
N GLU A 39 17.92 -1.80 16.30
CA GLU A 39 19.38 -1.95 16.32
C GLU A 39 19.98 -2.28 14.94
N ARG A 40 19.15 -2.65 13.96
CA ARG A 40 19.58 -3.01 12.59
C ARG A 40 19.45 -1.85 11.61
N VAL A 41 18.89 -0.72 12.03
CA VAL A 41 18.65 0.43 11.16
C VAL A 41 19.61 1.56 11.49
N THR A 42 20.32 2.08 10.48
CA THR A 42 21.20 3.25 10.61
C THR A 42 20.43 4.54 10.41
N GLU A 43 19.62 4.62 9.36
CA GLU A 43 18.77 5.76 9.00
C GLU A 43 17.47 5.30 8.35
N LEU A 44 16.45 6.16 8.44
CA LEU A 44 15.16 5.98 7.79
C LEU A 44 14.91 7.08 6.75
N VAL A 45 14.54 6.68 5.54
CA VAL A 45 14.04 7.61 4.51
C VAL A 45 12.64 7.14 4.11
N LEU A 46 11.63 7.93 4.46
CA LEU A 46 10.23 7.59 4.21
C LEU A 46 9.62 8.59 3.23
N ARG A 47 9.00 8.09 2.17
CA ARG A 47 8.34 8.91 1.16
C ARG A 47 6.86 8.56 1.06
N GLY A 48 5.96 9.59 1.06
CA GLY A 48 4.52 9.36 1.05
C GLY A 48 4.12 8.43 2.19
N ILE A 49 4.42 8.84 3.41
CA ILE A 49 4.25 8.01 4.61
C ILE A 49 2.81 7.50 4.73
N PHE A 50 2.70 6.19 4.97
CA PHE A 50 1.45 5.46 5.09
C PHE A 50 1.58 4.46 6.25
N MET A 51 0.68 4.51 7.21
CA MET A 51 0.72 3.65 8.40
C MET A 51 -0.34 2.55 8.39
N LEU A 52 -1.07 2.42 7.28
CA LEU A 52 -2.14 1.42 7.08
C LEU A 52 -3.28 1.53 8.10
N ARG A 53 -3.52 2.69 8.67
CA ARG A 53 -4.66 2.90 9.55
C ARG A 53 -5.96 2.86 8.75
N ARG A 54 -7.02 2.40 9.40
CA ARG A 54 -8.32 2.25 8.76
C ARG A 54 -8.80 3.53 8.07
N TRP A 55 -8.65 4.69 8.70
CA TRP A 55 -9.08 5.95 8.11
C TRP A 55 -8.27 6.36 6.86
N GLU A 56 -6.99 5.95 6.75
CA GLU A 56 -6.16 6.18 5.56
C GLU A 56 -6.70 5.35 4.38
N LEU A 57 -7.06 4.10 4.64
CA LEU A 57 -7.71 3.23 3.65
C LEU A 57 -9.11 3.74 3.27
N GLU A 58 -9.91 4.14 4.24
CA GLU A 58 -11.24 4.72 4.01
C GLU A 58 -11.16 5.99 3.17
N TRP A 59 -10.21 6.88 3.48
CA TRP A 59 -9.97 8.09 2.70
C TRP A 59 -9.63 7.77 1.25
N PHE A 60 -8.76 6.80 1.00
CA PHE A 60 -8.24 6.54 -0.34
C PHE A 60 -9.17 5.68 -1.19
N TYR A 61 -9.78 4.65 -0.60
CA TYR A 61 -10.53 3.62 -1.33
C TYR A 61 -12.04 3.67 -1.12
N GLN A 62 -12.57 4.49 -0.23
CA GLN A 62 -13.98 4.50 0.09
C GLN A 62 -14.63 5.88 -0.02
N ASP A 63 -14.25 6.85 0.79
CA ASP A 63 -14.88 8.17 0.84
C ASP A 63 -13.88 9.27 1.20
N GLY A 64 -13.20 9.81 0.20
CA GLY A 64 -12.24 10.90 0.40
C GLY A 64 -11.58 11.31 -0.91
N ALA A 65 -10.57 10.58 -1.37
CA ALA A 65 -9.74 10.90 -2.53
C ALA A 65 -10.56 11.07 -3.83
N HIS A 66 -11.70 10.39 -3.97
CA HIS A 66 -12.62 10.54 -5.10
C HIS A 66 -13.14 11.99 -5.29
N ARG A 67 -13.12 12.80 -4.23
CA ARG A 67 -13.52 14.23 -4.29
C ARG A 67 -12.48 15.07 -5.01
N LEU A 68 -11.23 14.63 -5.02
CA LEU A 68 -10.12 15.28 -5.74
C LEU A 68 -9.97 14.74 -7.17
N PHE A 69 -10.33 13.46 -7.38
CA PHE A 69 -10.15 12.76 -8.65
C PHE A 69 -11.45 12.09 -9.12
N PRO A 70 -12.54 12.86 -9.33
CA PRO A 70 -13.86 12.29 -9.58
C PRO A 70 -13.95 11.49 -10.88
N GLU A 71 -13.23 11.90 -11.94
CA GLU A 71 -13.22 11.21 -13.21
C GLU A 71 -12.49 9.85 -13.12
N ALA A 72 -11.36 9.81 -12.43
CA ALA A 72 -10.61 8.57 -12.22
C ALA A 72 -11.33 7.59 -11.29
N TRP A 73 -12.17 8.11 -10.40
CA TRP A 73 -12.99 7.30 -9.49
C TRP A 73 -14.08 6.50 -10.20
N GLN A 74 -14.65 7.03 -11.28
CA GLN A 74 -15.81 6.40 -11.93
C GLN A 74 -15.54 4.96 -12.38
N PRO A 75 -14.45 4.64 -13.12
CA PRO A 75 -14.16 3.27 -13.52
C PRO A 75 -13.90 2.33 -12.34
N TYR A 76 -13.27 2.84 -11.29
CA TYR A 76 -13.03 2.09 -10.05
C TYR A 76 -14.36 1.76 -9.35
N ARG A 77 -15.22 2.74 -9.17
CA ARG A 77 -16.54 2.58 -8.52
C ARG A 77 -17.47 1.69 -9.33
N ASP A 78 -17.57 1.93 -10.63
CA ASP A 78 -18.62 1.33 -11.48
C ASP A 78 -18.37 -0.16 -11.79
N LEU A 79 -17.15 -0.64 -11.58
CA LEU A 79 -16.84 -2.07 -11.60
C LEU A 79 -17.58 -2.82 -10.48
N ILE A 80 -17.86 -2.16 -9.36
CA ILE A 80 -18.49 -2.77 -8.20
C ILE A 80 -19.99 -2.52 -8.23
N PRO A 81 -20.83 -3.58 -8.17
CA PRO A 81 -22.29 -3.44 -8.05
C PRO A 81 -22.68 -2.58 -6.85
N GLU A 82 -23.72 -1.79 -7.01
CA GLU A 82 -24.16 -0.82 -5.99
C GLU A 82 -24.35 -1.44 -4.60
N ALA A 83 -24.90 -2.65 -4.54
CA ALA A 83 -25.13 -3.37 -3.28
C ALA A 83 -23.83 -3.76 -2.54
N GLU A 84 -22.68 -3.75 -3.23
CA GLU A 84 -21.37 -4.10 -2.65
C GLU A 84 -20.49 -2.86 -2.38
N ARG A 85 -20.93 -1.65 -2.72
CA ARG A 85 -20.14 -0.40 -2.62
C ARG A 85 -19.94 0.12 -1.19
N GLY A 86 -20.52 -0.55 -0.20
CA GLY A 86 -20.33 -0.21 1.20
C GLY A 86 -18.93 -0.53 1.73
N ASP A 87 -18.18 -1.41 1.05
CA ASP A 87 -16.78 -1.77 1.37
C ASP A 87 -16.06 -2.15 0.07
N PHE A 88 -15.41 -1.17 -0.56
CA PHE A 88 -14.69 -1.39 -1.81
C PHE A 88 -13.51 -2.34 -1.65
N ILE A 89 -12.78 -2.30 -0.55
CA ILE A 89 -11.62 -3.17 -0.32
C ILE A 89 -12.05 -4.64 -0.35
N SER A 90 -13.11 -4.98 0.39
CA SER A 90 -13.66 -6.35 0.41
C SER A 90 -14.30 -6.73 -0.93
N ALA A 91 -15.00 -5.81 -1.59
CA ALA A 91 -15.61 -6.04 -2.89
C ALA A 91 -14.57 -6.31 -3.98
N TYR A 92 -13.45 -5.59 -3.97
CA TYR A 92 -12.31 -5.84 -4.84
C TYR A 92 -11.60 -7.14 -4.49
N HIS A 93 -11.43 -7.46 -3.20
CA HIS A 93 -10.83 -8.72 -2.77
C HIS A 93 -11.54 -9.94 -3.36
N LYS A 94 -12.86 -9.95 -3.29
CA LYS A 94 -13.70 -10.99 -3.88
C LYS A 94 -13.43 -11.19 -5.38
N ARG A 95 -13.18 -10.12 -6.13
CA ARG A 95 -12.90 -10.15 -7.57
C ARG A 95 -11.47 -10.53 -7.88
N LEU A 96 -10.52 -9.95 -7.17
CA LEU A 96 -9.10 -10.22 -7.32
C LEU A 96 -8.71 -11.66 -6.96
N THR A 97 -9.54 -12.34 -6.18
CA THR A 97 -9.38 -13.75 -5.81
C THR A 97 -10.33 -14.70 -6.56
N SER A 98 -11.13 -14.19 -7.52
CA SER A 98 -12.03 -14.99 -8.34
C SER A 98 -11.29 -16.09 -9.11
N THR A 99 -11.94 -17.22 -9.36
CA THR A 99 -11.45 -18.26 -10.28
C THR A 99 -11.56 -17.85 -11.75
N ASP A 100 -12.46 -16.90 -12.06
CA ASP A 100 -12.59 -16.33 -13.40
C ASP A 100 -11.49 -15.30 -13.67
N GLU A 101 -10.66 -15.58 -14.67
CA GLU A 101 -9.54 -14.72 -15.04
C GLU A 101 -9.99 -13.35 -15.56
N ALA A 102 -11.06 -13.29 -16.33
CA ALA A 102 -11.55 -12.02 -16.86
C ALA A 102 -12.01 -11.09 -15.72
N VAL A 103 -12.67 -11.65 -14.70
CA VAL A 103 -13.07 -10.91 -13.50
C VAL A 103 -11.84 -10.40 -12.72
N ARG A 104 -10.82 -11.25 -12.55
CA ARG A 104 -9.57 -10.84 -11.87
C ARG A 104 -8.86 -9.71 -12.59
N LEU A 105 -8.70 -9.84 -13.91
CA LEU A 105 -7.98 -8.84 -14.70
C LEU A 105 -8.71 -7.50 -14.75
N ALA A 106 -10.04 -7.52 -14.90
CA ALA A 106 -10.85 -6.30 -14.86
C ALA A 106 -10.71 -5.58 -13.50
N ALA A 107 -10.79 -6.31 -12.41
CA ALA A 107 -10.63 -5.75 -11.07
C ALA A 107 -9.21 -5.22 -10.83
N ALA A 108 -8.20 -5.97 -11.26
CA ALA A 108 -6.80 -5.58 -11.14
C ALA A 108 -6.51 -4.29 -11.91
N LYS A 109 -6.99 -4.18 -13.15
CA LYS A 109 -6.84 -2.97 -13.95
C LYS A 109 -7.50 -1.78 -13.29
N ALA A 110 -8.76 -1.90 -12.85
CA ALA A 110 -9.48 -0.79 -12.23
C ALA A 110 -8.82 -0.31 -10.93
N TRP A 111 -8.35 -1.24 -10.09
CA TRP A 111 -7.58 -0.93 -8.88
C TRP A 111 -6.28 -0.20 -9.20
N SER A 112 -5.46 -0.77 -10.07
CA SER A 112 -4.14 -0.20 -10.41
C SER A 112 -4.23 1.16 -11.10
N VAL A 113 -5.19 1.35 -12.00
CA VAL A 113 -5.41 2.64 -12.67
C VAL A 113 -5.85 3.71 -11.68
N TRP A 114 -6.68 3.37 -10.69
CA TRP A 114 -7.04 4.28 -9.60
C TRP A 114 -5.79 4.74 -8.83
N GLU A 115 -4.91 3.81 -8.46
CA GLU A 115 -3.63 4.12 -7.80
C GLU A 115 -2.75 5.03 -8.67
N GLY A 116 -2.56 4.67 -9.93
CA GLY A 116 -1.75 5.45 -10.86
C GLY A 116 -2.28 6.86 -11.08
N ALA A 117 -3.60 7.01 -11.19
CA ALA A 117 -4.24 8.31 -11.43
C ALA A 117 -4.19 9.24 -10.22
N THR A 118 -4.07 8.69 -9.01
CA THR A 118 -4.07 9.45 -7.75
C THR A 118 -2.67 9.64 -7.15
N SER A 119 -1.64 9.05 -7.77
CA SER A 119 -0.24 9.16 -7.31
C SER A 119 0.35 10.56 -7.47
N THR A 120 -0.20 11.38 -8.36
CA THR A 120 0.22 12.76 -8.59
C THR A 120 -1.00 13.67 -8.71
N LEU A 121 -0.88 14.93 -8.26
CA LEU A 121 -1.98 15.89 -8.36
C LEU A 121 -2.28 16.24 -9.83
N ILE A 122 -1.26 16.30 -10.65
CA ILE A 122 -1.42 16.50 -12.10
C ILE A 122 -1.22 15.16 -12.77
N PRO A 123 -2.28 14.58 -13.40
CA PRO A 123 -2.19 13.28 -14.02
C PRO A 123 -1.13 13.24 -15.14
N GLU A 124 -0.31 12.22 -15.15
CA GLU A 124 0.67 11.95 -16.21
C GLU A 124 0.21 10.70 -16.99
N PRO A 125 -0.36 10.86 -18.21
CA PRO A 125 -0.97 9.76 -18.94
C PRO A 125 -0.03 8.58 -19.20
N ALA A 126 1.26 8.85 -19.46
CA ALA A 126 2.24 7.79 -19.68
C ALA A 126 2.51 6.96 -18.42
N ALA A 127 2.56 7.61 -17.25
CA ALA A 127 2.69 6.93 -15.97
C ALA A 127 1.46 6.09 -15.66
N ILE A 128 0.25 6.64 -15.86
CA ILE A 128 -1.01 5.92 -15.66
C ILE A 128 -1.08 4.69 -16.57
N GLY A 129 -0.66 4.81 -17.84
CA GLY A 129 -0.64 3.71 -18.81
C GLY A 129 0.20 2.50 -18.35
N SER A 130 1.24 2.70 -17.57
CA SER A 130 2.03 1.60 -17.00
C SER A 130 1.24 0.76 -15.99
N PHE A 131 0.26 1.34 -15.32
CA PHE A 131 -0.64 0.64 -14.39
C PHE A 131 -1.72 -0.19 -15.10
N GLU A 132 -1.86 -0.04 -16.43
CA GLU A 132 -2.80 -0.85 -17.23
C GLU A 132 -2.22 -2.18 -17.66
N ASP A 133 -0.90 -2.39 -17.57
CA ASP A 133 -0.28 -3.67 -17.94
C ASP A 133 -0.89 -4.82 -17.12
N PRO A 134 -1.44 -5.86 -17.75
CA PRO A 134 -2.17 -6.90 -17.04
C PRO A 134 -1.34 -7.68 -16.01
N HIS A 135 -0.05 -7.93 -16.29
CA HIS A 135 0.83 -8.65 -15.36
C HIS A 135 1.19 -7.80 -14.15
N PHE A 136 1.52 -6.53 -14.40
CA PHE A 136 1.79 -5.57 -13.35
C PHE A 136 0.53 -5.38 -12.50
N ALA A 137 -0.60 -5.02 -13.14
CA ALA A 137 -1.86 -4.73 -12.46
C ALA A 137 -2.33 -5.88 -11.57
N LEU A 138 -2.27 -7.13 -12.08
CA LEU A 138 -2.73 -8.29 -11.33
C LEU A 138 -1.86 -8.54 -10.09
N SER A 139 -0.54 -8.48 -10.24
CA SER A 139 0.39 -8.69 -9.14
C SER A 139 0.26 -7.58 -8.10
N PHE A 140 0.27 -6.33 -8.55
CA PHE A 140 0.16 -5.14 -7.72
C PHE A 140 -1.14 -5.14 -6.90
N ALA A 141 -2.29 -5.19 -7.57
CA ALA A 141 -3.59 -5.11 -6.91
C ALA A 141 -3.85 -6.27 -5.94
N ARG A 142 -3.42 -7.50 -6.29
CA ARG A 142 -3.63 -8.67 -5.41
C ARG A 142 -2.79 -8.60 -4.16
N ILE A 143 -1.51 -8.21 -4.28
CA ILE A 143 -0.62 -8.11 -3.13
C ILE A 143 -1.11 -7.00 -2.20
N GLU A 144 -1.37 -5.82 -2.73
CA GLU A 144 -1.80 -4.67 -1.95
C GLU A 144 -3.14 -4.90 -1.25
N ASN A 145 -4.17 -5.30 -2.00
CA ASN A 145 -5.47 -5.60 -1.44
C ASN A 145 -5.42 -6.73 -0.40
N HIS A 146 -4.56 -7.74 -0.58
CA HIS A 146 -4.36 -8.79 0.42
C HIS A 146 -3.90 -8.22 1.76
N TYR A 147 -2.95 -7.29 1.76
CA TYR A 147 -2.51 -6.64 2.99
C TYR A 147 -3.60 -5.73 3.58
N PHE A 148 -4.35 -5.02 2.75
CA PHE A 148 -5.39 -4.09 3.21
C PHE A 148 -6.56 -4.81 3.85
N VAL A 149 -7.09 -5.86 3.23
CA VAL A 149 -8.21 -6.64 3.79
C VAL A 149 -7.82 -7.33 5.11
N ASN A 150 -6.54 -7.66 5.26
CA ASN A 150 -5.99 -8.26 6.48
C ASN A 150 -5.35 -7.23 7.43
N LYS A 151 -5.58 -5.92 7.22
CA LYS A 151 -5.07 -4.83 8.10
C LYS A 151 -3.54 -4.89 8.30
N GLY A 152 -2.80 -5.30 7.26
CA GLY A 152 -1.35 -5.49 7.34
C GLY A 152 -0.89 -6.56 8.33
N PHE A 153 -1.81 -7.35 8.87
CA PHE A 153 -1.57 -8.31 9.96
C PHE A 153 -1.08 -7.64 11.26
N PHE A 154 -1.39 -6.35 11.44
CA PHE A 154 -1.15 -5.64 12.69
C PHE A 154 -2.18 -6.02 13.76
N GLU A 155 -1.76 -6.01 15.02
CA GLU A 155 -2.62 -6.30 16.18
C GLU A 155 -3.60 -5.16 16.49
N ALA A 156 -3.20 -3.93 16.17
CA ALA A 156 -3.99 -2.72 16.41
C ALA A 156 -3.83 -1.73 15.26
N ASP A 157 -4.87 -0.95 15.01
CA ASP A 157 -4.93 0.05 13.95
C ASP A 157 -3.85 1.16 14.08
N ASP A 158 -3.47 1.46 15.29
CA ASP A 158 -2.46 2.49 15.63
C ASP A 158 -1.09 1.90 15.98
N GLN A 159 -0.84 0.62 15.71
CA GLN A 159 0.38 -0.07 16.16
C GLN A 159 1.66 0.67 15.82
N LEU A 160 1.85 1.07 14.56
CA LEU A 160 3.06 1.78 14.14
C LEU A 160 3.21 3.14 14.83
N LEU A 161 2.11 3.86 15.00
CA LEU A 161 2.16 5.14 15.71
C LEU A 161 2.49 4.99 17.20
N ARG A 162 1.85 4.02 17.85
CA ARG A 162 2.10 3.68 19.25
C ARG A 162 3.55 3.27 19.49
N ASP A 163 4.12 2.48 18.58
CA ASP A 163 5.44 1.90 18.69
C ASP A 163 6.56 2.80 18.15
N ALA A 164 6.23 3.95 17.53
CA ALA A 164 7.19 4.92 16.99
C ALA A 164 8.25 5.39 18.02
N HIS A 165 7.95 5.33 19.32
CA HIS A 165 8.91 5.67 20.39
C HIS A 165 10.17 4.77 20.37
N LYS A 166 10.08 3.55 19.81
CA LYS A 166 11.19 2.59 19.71
C LYS A 166 12.27 3.06 18.74
N ILE A 167 11.89 3.85 17.73
CA ILE A 167 12.77 4.31 16.65
C ILE A 167 13.15 5.80 16.74
N ARG A 168 12.75 6.52 17.80
CA ARG A 168 12.99 7.95 17.95
C ARG A 168 14.46 8.37 17.93
N HIS A 169 15.38 7.43 18.16
CA HIS A 169 16.82 7.65 18.17
C HIS A 169 17.47 7.45 16.78
N ILE A 170 16.72 6.90 15.82
CA ILE A 170 17.19 6.65 14.46
C ILE A 170 17.04 7.94 13.65
N PRO A 171 18.13 8.47 13.06
CA PRO A 171 18.03 9.60 12.15
C PRO A 171 17.09 9.29 11.00
N GLY A 172 16.22 10.24 10.63
CA GLY A 172 15.27 9.98 9.57
C GLY A 172 14.84 11.23 8.83
N VAL A 173 14.40 11.01 7.59
CA VAL A 173 13.78 12.04 6.74
C VAL A 173 12.44 11.51 6.24
N ILE A 174 11.41 12.34 6.36
CA ILE A 174 10.08 12.08 5.79
C ILE A 174 9.85 13.08 4.66
N VAL A 175 9.59 12.56 3.47
CA VAL A 175 9.17 13.35 2.30
C VAL A 175 7.71 13.06 2.03
N HIS A 176 6.88 14.10 2.11
CA HIS A 176 5.43 13.95 1.95
C HIS A 176 4.90 15.08 1.07
N GLY A 177 3.88 14.80 0.22
CA GLY A 177 3.21 15.78 -0.63
C GLY A 177 2.05 16.48 0.08
#